data_ee2001854ed68440d35c11650b6080fb
#
_entry.id   ee2001854ed68440d35c11650b6080fb
#
_cell.length_a   1.000
_cell.length_b   1.000
_cell.length_c   1.000
_cell.angle_alpha   90.00
_cell.angle_beta   90.00
_cell.angle_gamma   90.00
#
_symmetry.space_group_name_H-M   'P 1'
#
loop_
_entity.id
_entity.type
_entity.pdbx_description
1 polymer ?
#
loop_
_entity_poly.entity_id
_entity_poly.type
_entity_poly.pdbx_seq_one_letter_code
_entity_poly.pdbx_strand_id
1 'polypeptide(L)'
;MIEFENVSFSYTGQEHGGLRDINLKISDGEFVLFCGRSGCGKTTITRLVNGLIPQFYQGELHGRVLVDGQEISNIPMYQIAAKVGSVFQNPRTQFFNVDTDSEIAFGIENEARPPEKLAERVEQTTEDLHIQKLRNRNIFELSGGEKQKIAFASVYAMNPQIYLLDEPSSNLDMTSIQELKEHLRLIKKQGKTVLIAEHRLYYLMELADRIVYLEKGEIKGIYTPEEFWQLSEPDREHMGLRAVDLQAVFPQKAHLPAPTPVLDLRNVTLRYKKQTILHDIELSAGKGEVIGVVGHNGAGKTTFSRALCGLHKDCDGQFLWESEPIERKERLKRSYMVMQDVNYELFADSVEAECSFGIRNPDQTLVNATLEELGLTQYRERHPNTLSGGQKQRVAVAVSMICGKDLLVFDEPTSGLDFDSMTQVAGMIRRLSNMGKVIFIVTHDFEFVCRTCSRVLHFDEGEMPDDVPVTMDALPKLRELFSVSDGKER
;
A
#
# COMPACT_ATOMS: atom_id res chain seq x y z
N MET A 1 -2.30 29.97 1.82
CA MET A 1 -2.99 29.69 3.11
C MET A 1 -4.29 28.94 2.85
N ILE A 2 -4.59 27.88 3.63
CA ILE A 2 -5.82 27.06 3.49
C ILE A 2 -6.62 27.20 4.80
N GLU A 3 -7.93 27.44 4.70
CA GLU A 3 -8.80 27.54 5.87
C GLU A 3 -10.07 26.70 5.67
N PHE A 4 -10.41 25.91 6.69
CA PHE A 4 -11.68 25.19 6.82
C PHE A 4 -12.51 25.89 7.91
N GLU A 5 -13.70 26.35 7.57
CA GLU A 5 -14.60 27.05 8.48
C GLU A 5 -15.91 26.27 8.63
N ASN A 6 -16.07 25.61 9.77
CA ASN A 6 -17.23 24.78 10.16
C ASN A 6 -17.63 23.78 9.06
N VAL A 7 -16.63 23.13 8.44
CA VAL A 7 -16.84 22.25 7.28
C VAL A 7 -17.40 20.92 7.70
N SER A 8 -18.58 20.59 7.19
CA SER A 8 -19.17 19.26 7.28
C SER A 8 -19.52 18.76 5.88
N PHE A 9 -19.24 17.50 5.60
CA PHE A 9 -19.55 16.90 4.31
C PHE A 9 -20.01 15.45 4.46
N SER A 10 -21.09 15.09 3.77
CA SER A 10 -21.56 13.71 3.68
C SER A 10 -21.74 13.30 2.21
N TYR A 11 -21.17 12.15 1.83
CA TYR A 11 -21.36 11.59 0.50
C TYR A 11 -22.77 11.06 0.31
N THR A 12 -23.37 11.29 -0.87
CA THR A 12 -24.68 10.73 -1.19
C THR A 12 -24.63 9.19 -1.17
N GLY A 13 -25.45 8.57 -0.33
CA GLY A 13 -25.56 7.12 -0.24
C GLY A 13 -24.39 6.39 0.46
N GLN A 14 -23.53 7.12 1.15
CA GLN A 14 -22.43 6.52 1.93
C GLN A 14 -22.53 6.91 3.41
N GLU A 15 -22.28 5.96 4.29
CA GLU A 15 -22.30 6.18 5.76
C GLU A 15 -20.92 6.61 6.32
N HIS A 16 -19.84 6.44 5.55
CA HIS A 16 -18.47 6.65 6.01
C HIS A 16 -17.70 7.61 5.11
N GLY A 17 -16.60 8.12 5.63
CA GLY A 17 -15.69 9.02 4.90
C GLY A 17 -16.12 10.48 4.88
N GLY A 18 -17.25 10.84 5.47
CA GLY A 18 -17.70 12.23 5.64
C GLY A 18 -16.86 12.99 6.66
N LEU A 19 -17.13 14.30 6.75
CA LEU A 19 -16.50 15.21 7.71
C LEU A 19 -17.57 15.90 8.56
N ARG A 20 -17.19 16.26 9.80
CA ARG A 20 -18.09 16.93 10.78
C ARG A 20 -17.33 18.06 11.46
N ASP A 21 -17.85 19.26 11.32
CA ASP A 21 -17.38 20.48 11.99
C ASP A 21 -15.85 20.67 11.96
N ILE A 22 -15.26 20.54 10.78
CA ILE A 22 -13.83 20.73 10.59
C ILE A 22 -13.54 22.24 10.64
N ASN A 23 -12.71 22.63 11.60
CA ASN A 23 -12.15 23.96 11.75
C ASN A 23 -10.63 23.83 11.77
N LEU A 24 -9.96 24.26 10.70
CA LEU A 24 -8.52 24.08 10.56
C LEU A 24 -7.95 25.21 9.67
N LYS A 25 -6.83 25.77 10.11
CA LYS A 25 -6.05 26.74 9.34
C LYS A 25 -4.66 26.18 9.09
N ILE A 26 -4.22 26.22 7.83
CA ILE A 26 -2.91 25.76 7.38
C ILE A 26 -2.19 26.94 6.74
N SER A 27 -0.99 27.20 7.25
CA SER A 27 -0.15 28.31 6.80
C SER A 27 0.59 27.97 5.51
N ASP A 28 1.03 29.02 4.80
CA ASP A 28 1.89 28.82 3.62
C ASP A 28 3.23 28.18 4.05
N GLY A 29 3.70 27.22 3.28
CA GLY A 29 4.93 26.49 3.54
C GLY A 29 4.82 25.43 4.65
N GLU A 30 3.66 25.24 5.25
CA GLU A 30 3.44 24.25 6.30
C GLU A 30 3.30 22.84 5.74
N PHE A 31 3.93 21.85 6.38
CA PHE A 31 3.80 20.44 6.07
C PHE A 31 2.86 19.78 7.08
N VAL A 32 1.65 19.46 6.66
CA VAL A 32 0.60 18.87 7.51
C VAL A 32 0.36 17.42 7.17
N LEU A 33 0.53 16.53 8.15
CA LEU A 33 0.24 15.11 8.07
C LEU A 33 -1.15 14.82 8.65
N PHE A 34 -2.04 14.25 7.84
CA PHE A 34 -3.33 13.73 8.28
C PHE A 34 -3.23 12.22 8.52
N CYS A 35 -3.55 11.79 9.73
CA CYS A 35 -3.54 10.39 10.12
C CYS A 35 -4.87 9.97 10.78
N GLY A 36 -5.10 8.67 10.90
CA GLY A 36 -6.31 8.07 11.46
C GLY A 36 -6.73 6.83 10.68
N ARG A 37 -7.78 6.16 11.16
CA ARG A 37 -8.33 4.94 10.56
C ARG A 37 -8.80 5.12 9.12
N SER A 38 -8.88 4.04 8.38
CA SER A 38 -9.50 4.04 7.05
C SER A 38 -10.95 4.53 7.15
N GLY A 39 -11.34 5.40 6.19
CA GLY A 39 -12.68 5.99 6.18
C GLY A 39 -12.91 7.09 7.22
N CYS A 40 -11.91 7.59 7.95
CA CYS A 40 -12.07 8.68 8.92
C CYS A 40 -12.17 10.08 8.28
N GLY A 41 -12.04 10.22 6.95
CA GLY A 41 -12.20 11.49 6.24
C GLY A 41 -10.91 12.11 5.67
N LYS A 42 -9.73 11.46 5.75
CA LYS A 42 -8.45 11.98 5.21
C LYS A 42 -8.55 12.37 3.73
N THR A 43 -8.96 11.44 2.89
CA THR A 43 -9.16 11.66 1.45
C THR A 43 -10.23 12.74 1.18
N THR A 44 -11.22 12.88 2.05
CA THR A 44 -12.26 13.91 1.90
C THR A 44 -11.69 15.31 2.11
N ILE A 45 -10.75 15.47 3.07
CA ILE A 45 -10.03 16.73 3.25
C ILE A 45 -9.25 17.09 1.97
N THR A 46 -8.50 16.15 1.39
CA THR A 46 -7.73 16.42 0.17
C THR A 46 -8.65 16.77 -1.01
N ARG A 47 -9.80 16.08 -1.14
CA ARG A 47 -10.80 16.34 -2.19
C ARG A 47 -11.50 17.68 -2.06
N LEU A 48 -11.64 18.20 -0.86
CA LEU A 48 -12.15 19.56 -0.64
C LEU A 48 -11.15 20.62 -1.08
N VAL A 49 -9.86 20.43 -0.78
CA VAL A 49 -8.82 21.42 -1.12
C VAL A 49 -8.53 21.46 -2.62
N ASN A 50 -8.61 20.33 -3.34
CA ASN A 50 -8.41 20.32 -4.79
C ASN A 50 -9.70 20.57 -5.59
N GLY A 51 -10.82 20.85 -4.92
CA GLY A 51 -12.09 21.19 -5.56
C GLY A 51 -12.85 20.00 -6.18
N LEU A 52 -12.38 18.76 -6.02
CA LEU A 52 -13.12 17.58 -6.45
C LEU A 52 -14.45 17.42 -5.70
N ILE A 53 -14.53 17.96 -4.48
CA ILE A 53 -15.78 18.20 -3.79
C ILE A 53 -16.04 19.72 -3.85
N PRO A 54 -17.23 20.16 -4.31
CA PRO A 54 -18.41 19.38 -4.70
C PRO A 54 -18.49 19.03 -6.20
N GLN A 55 -17.50 19.37 -7.03
CA GLN A 55 -17.64 19.34 -8.49
C GLN A 55 -17.79 17.92 -9.09
N PHE A 56 -17.08 16.92 -8.52
CA PHE A 56 -17.12 15.54 -8.99
C PHE A 56 -17.81 14.60 -8.00
N TYR A 57 -17.61 14.81 -6.71
CA TYR A 57 -18.21 13.99 -5.68
C TYR A 57 -19.45 14.67 -5.13
N GLN A 58 -20.62 14.04 -5.36
CA GLN A 58 -21.90 14.55 -4.90
C GLN A 58 -22.08 14.27 -3.40
N GLY A 59 -22.65 15.25 -2.71
CA GLY A 59 -22.92 15.18 -1.28
C GLY A 59 -23.46 16.49 -0.72
N GLU A 60 -23.72 16.52 0.57
CA GLU A 60 -24.14 17.72 1.29
C GLU A 60 -22.91 18.36 1.92
N LEU A 61 -22.58 19.58 1.50
CA LEU A 61 -21.48 20.39 2.02
C LEU A 61 -22.05 21.55 2.83
N HIS A 62 -21.62 21.67 4.09
CA HIS A 62 -21.86 22.82 4.94
C HIS A 62 -20.52 23.46 5.32
N GLY A 63 -20.55 24.76 5.65
CA GLY A 63 -19.32 25.52 5.88
C GLY A 63 -18.61 25.89 4.57
N ARG A 64 -17.36 26.29 4.64
CA ARG A 64 -16.58 26.71 3.47
C ARG A 64 -15.10 26.36 3.61
N VAL A 65 -14.48 26.08 2.46
CA VAL A 65 -13.02 25.90 2.34
C VAL A 65 -12.45 27.05 1.52
N LEU A 66 -11.46 27.73 2.08
CA LEU A 66 -10.80 28.85 1.43
C LEU A 66 -9.35 28.48 1.09
N VAL A 67 -8.92 28.86 -0.10
CA VAL A 67 -7.52 28.80 -0.54
C VAL A 67 -7.11 30.21 -0.93
N ASP A 68 -6.11 30.77 -0.27
CA ASP A 68 -5.68 32.17 -0.40
C ASP A 68 -6.84 33.16 -0.23
N GLY A 69 -7.74 32.90 0.73
CA GLY A 69 -8.90 33.74 1.03
C GLY A 69 -10.04 33.63 0.01
N GLN A 70 -9.93 32.78 -1.01
CA GLN A 70 -10.98 32.53 -1.99
C GLN A 70 -11.67 31.20 -1.70
N GLU A 71 -13.00 31.19 -1.69
CA GLU A 71 -13.77 29.97 -1.48
C GLU A 71 -13.64 29.03 -2.69
N ILE A 72 -13.19 27.80 -2.44
CA ILE A 72 -12.81 26.82 -3.46
C ILE A 72 -13.96 26.44 -4.38
N SER A 73 -15.20 26.42 -3.85
CA SER A 73 -16.43 26.14 -4.61
C SER A 73 -16.72 27.18 -5.70
N ASN A 74 -16.18 28.38 -5.57
CA ASN A 74 -16.36 29.50 -6.48
C ASN A 74 -15.22 29.65 -7.49
N ILE A 75 -14.14 28.84 -7.37
CA ILE A 75 -12.97 28.91 -8.24
C ILE A 75 -13.12 27.88 -9.37
N PRO A 76 -12.94 28.27 -10.64
CA PRO A 76 -12.91 27.31 -11.75
C PRO A 76 -11.80 26.26 -11.57
N MET A 77 -12.08 24.99 -11.93
CA MET A 77 -11.18 23.85 -11.69
C MET A 77 -9.76 24.09 -12.25
N TYR A 78 -9.61 24.69 -13.43
CA TYR A 78 -8.28 24.97 -14.01
C TYR A 78 -7.44 25.96 -13.18
N GLN A 79 -8.09 26.89 -12.47
CA GLN A 79 -7.38 27.81 -11.55
C GLN A 79 -6.99 27.12 -10.26
N ILE A 80 -7.81 26.18 -9.78
CA ILE A 80 -7.46 25.33 -8.64
C ILE A 80 -6.26 24.45 -9.01
N ALA A 81 -6.32 23.78 -10.16
CA ALA A 81 -5.23 22.91 -10.63
C ALA A 81 -3.89 23.63 -10.84
N ALA A 82 -3.91 24.92 -11.19
CA ALA A 82 -2.68 25.72 -11.28
C ALA A 82 -2.02 25.99 -9.90
N LYS A 83 -2.79 25.99 -8.81
CA LYS A 83 -2.32 26.27 -7.45
C LYS A 83 -2.08 24.99 -6.62
N VAL A 84 -2.88 23.97 -6.87
CA VAL A 84 -2.99 22.76 -6.06
C VAL A 84 -2.67 21.54 -6.92
N GLY A 85 -1.51 20.93 -6.69
CA GLY A 85 -1.10 19.70 -7.34
C GLY A 85 -1.48 18.48 -6.50
N SER A 86 -2.13 17.49 -7.10
CA SER A 86 -2.60 16.30 -6.40
C SER A 86 -1.91 15.05 -6.89
N VAL A 87 -1.40 14.23 -5.95
CA VAL A 87 -0.91 12.88 -6.21
C VAL A 87 -1.88 11.90 -5.55
N PHE A 88 -2.58 11.10 -6.37
CA PHE A 88 -3.60 10.18 -5.90
C PHE A 88 -3.01 8.84 -5.43
N GLN A 89 -3.73 8.15 -4.56
CA GLN A 89 -3.39 6.83 -4.04
C GLN A 89 -3.06 5.80 -5.14
N ASN A 90 -3.85 5.80 -6.22
CA ASN A 90 -3.59 4.95 -7.38
C ASN A 90 -3.05 5.78 -8.54
N PRO A 91 -1.75 5.74 -8.84
CA PRO A 91 -1.16 6.54 -9.92
C PRO A 91 -1.74 6.22 -11.29
N ARG A 92 -2.25 4.99 -11.51
CA ARG A 92 -2.84 4.59 -12.80
C ARG A 92 -4.08 5.41 -13.17
N THR A 93 -4.81 5.93 -12.19
CA THR A 93 -6.00 6.76 -12.44
C THR A 93 -5.66 8.20 -12.79
N GLN A 94 -4.38 8.57 -12.70
CA GLN A 94 -3.88 9.93 -12.95
C GLN A 94 -3.28 10.08 -14.35
N PHE A 95 -2.89 8.98 -15.00
CA PHE A 95 -2.18 9.01 -16.27
C PHE A 95 -3.12 9.20 -17.47
N PHE A 96 -2.72 10.11 -18.36
CA PHE A 96 -3.38 10.42 -19.62
C PHE A 96 -2.55 10.00 -20.83
N ASN A 97 -1.24 9.88 -20.69
CA ASN A 97 -0.31 9.60 -21.78
C ASN A 97 0.23 8.17 -21.72
N VAL A 98 0.84 7.74 -22.82
CA VAL A 98 1.46 6.41 -22.96
C VAL A 98 2.93 6.44 -22.55
N ASP A 99 3.62 7.54 -22.81
CA ASP A 99 5.02 7.72 -22.49
C ASP A 99 5.24 8.68 -21.32
N THR A 100 6.35 8.48 -20.64
CA THR A 100 6.69 9.19 -19.40
C THR A 100 6.97 10.67 -19.59
N ASP A 101 7.64 11.06 -20.69
CA ASP A 101 7.98 12.46 -20.92
C ASP A 101 6.74 13.30 -21.23
N SER A 102 5.82 12.77 -22.07
CA SER A 102 4.53 13.39 -22.33
C SER A 102 3.67 13.49 -21.08
N GLU A 103 3.72 12.49 -20.18
CA GLU A 103 2.98 12.54 -18.93
C GLU A 103 3.53 13.61 -17.97
N ILE A 104 4.86 13.75 -17.87
CA ILE A 104 5.49 14.81 -17.07
C ILE A 104 5.16 16.19 -17.65
N ALA A 105 5.12 16.31 -18.99
CA ALA A 105 4.79 17.56 -19.68
C ALA A 105 3.29 17.94 -19.61
N PHE A 106 2.40 16.97 -19.42
CA PHE A 106 0.95 17.14 -19.60
C PHE A 106 0.34 18.31 -18.81
N GLY A 107 0.72 18.46 -17.55
CA GLY A 107 0.22 19.54 -16.71
C GLY A 107 0.67 20.93 -17.17
N ILE A 108 1.93 21.05 -17.61
CA ILE A 108 2.53 22.32 -18.07
C ILE A 108 2.17 22.67 -19.52
N GLU A 109 1.78 21.70 -20.35
CA GLU A 109 1.24 21.95 -21.70
C GLU A 109 -0.06 22.76 -21.64
N ASN A 110 -0.89 22.51 -20.64
CA ASN A 110 -2.14 23.25 -20.42
C ASN A 110 -1.93 24.75 -20.08
N GLU A 111 -0.71 25.15 -19.74
CA GLU A 111 -0.33 26.54 -19.52
C GLU A 111 0.07 27.26 -20.84
N ALA A 112 -0.06 26.59 -21.99
CA ALA A 112 0.32 27.10 -23.32
C ALA A 112 1.79 27.59 -23.39
N ARG A 113 2.72 26.92 -22.71
CA ARG A 113 4.16 27.25 -22.77
C ARG A 113 4.76 26.84 -24.12
N PRO A 114 5.81 27.55 -24.60
CA PRO A 114 6.53 27.15 -25.80
C PRO A 114 7.16 25.72 -25.67
N PRO A 115 7.19 24.92 -26.74
CA PRO A 115 7.69 23.54 -26.71
C PRO A 115 9.12 23.39 -26.13
N GLU A 116 9.99 24.36 -26.39
CA GLU A 116 11.36 24.40 -25.86
C GLU A 116 11.38 24.46 -24.34
N LYS A 117 10.50 25.28 -23.75
CA LYS A 117 10.37 25.39 -22.29
C LYS A 117 9.73 24.16 -21.64
N LEU A 118 8.88 23.45 -22.39
CA LEU A 118 8.32 22.18 -21.93
C LEU A 118 9.44 21.13 -21.80
N ALA A 119 10.26 20.97 -22.85
CA ALA A 119 11.38 20.03 -22.85
C ALA A 119 12.40 20.34 -21.75
N GLU A 120 12.77 21.62 -21.59
CA GLU A 120 13.65 22.10 -20.51
C GLU A 120 13.08 21.75 -19.12
N ARG A 121 11.76 21.96 -18.91
CA ARG A 121 11.13 21.67 -17.62
C ARG A 121 11.03 20.18 -17.34
N VAL A 122 10.77 19.34 -18.35
CA VAL A 122 10.79 17.88 -18.22
C VAL A 122 12.20 17.40 -17.84
N GLU A 123 13.24 17.91 -18.51
CA GLU A 123 14.63 17.59 -18.18
C GLU A 123 14.97 18.00 -16.75
N GLN A 124 14.72 19.24 -16.38
CA GLN A 124 14.92 19.75 -15.02
C GLN A 124 14.20 18.90 -13.97
N THR A 125 12.92 18.54 -14.23
CA THR A 125 12.11 17.72 -13.32
C THR A 125 12.74 16.35 -13.10
N THR A 126 13.20 15.71 -14.18
CA THR A 126 13.82 14.37 -14.09
C THR A 126 15.19 14.41 -13.41
N GLU A 127 15.93 15.52 -13.54
CA GLU A 127 17.18 15.76 -12.81
C GLU A 127 16.95 16.00 -11.33
N ASP A 128 16.05 16.93 -10.97
CA ASP A 128 15.72 17.27 -9.58
C ASP A 128 15.24 16.05 -8.77
N LEU A 129 14.50 15.16 -9.41
CA LEU A 129 13.93 13.95 -8.80
C LEU A 129 14.78 12.69 -9.02
N HIS A 130 15.93 12.80 -9.70
CA HIS A 130 16.84 11.68 -9.99
C HIS A 130 16.18 10.51 -10.72
N ILE A 131 15.28 10.79 -11.68
CA ILE A 131 14.49 9.80 -12.42
C ILE A 131 14.81 9.76 -13.93
N GLN A 132 15.99 10.23 -14.36
CA GLN A 132 16.39 10.29 -15.77
C GLN A 132 16.29 8.93 -16.49
N LYS A 133 16.50 7.83 -15.75
CA LYS A 133 16.35 6.45 -16.26
C LYS A 133 14.93 6.09 -16.68
N LEU A 134 13.93 6.86 -16.25
CA LEU A 134 12.53 6.64 -16.58
C LEU A 134 12.09 7.43 -17.82
N ARG A 135 12.94 8.25 -18.41
CA ARG A 135 12.60 9.05 -19.59
C ARG A 135 12.35 8.17 -20.81
N ASN A 136 11.47 8.61 -21.68
CA ASN A 136 11.13 7.95 -22.95
C ASN A 136 10.68 6.49 -22.80
N ARG A 137 10.06 6.14 -21.66
CA ARG A 137 9.56 4.78 -21.40
C ARG A 137 8.04 4.72 -21.53
N ASN A 138 7.55 3.54 -21.87
CA ASN A 138 6.12 3.28 -21.86
C ASN A 138 5.63 3.12 -20.40
N ILE A 139 4.63 3.94 -19.99
CA ILE A 139 4.09 3.95 -18.65
C ILE A 139 3.47 2.59 -18.25
N PHE A 140 2.89 1.86 -19.21
CA PHE A 140 2.28 0.56 -18.93
C PHE A 140 3.31 -0.52 -18.57
N GLU A 141 4.56 -0.34 -18.97
CA GLU A 141 5.67 -1.26 -18.67
C GLU A 141 6.37 -0.95 -17.34
N LEU A 142 6.04 0.19 -16.71
CA LEU A 142 6.61 0.60 -15.43
C LEU A 142 6.08 -0.24 -14.29
N SER A 143 6.93 -0.48 -13.30
CA SER A 143 6.53 -1.00 -11.98
C SER A 143 5.62 -0.03 -11.22
N GLY A 144 4.97 -0.49 -10.15
CA GLY A 144 4.14 0.37 -9.30
C GLY A 144 4.90 1.57 -8.73
N GLY A 145 6.10 1.35 -8.20
CA GLY A 145 6.95 2.43 -7.68
C GLY A 145 7.41 3.41 -8.74
N GLU A 146 7.81 2.93 -9.95
CA GLU A 146 8.17 3.81 -11.07
C GLU A 146 6.97 4.65 -11.52
N LYS A 147 5.75 4.09 -11.55
CA LYS A 147 4.52 4.83 -11.82
C LYS A 147 4.28 5.93 -10.80
N GLN A 148 4.48 5.64 -9.52
CA GLN A 148 4.34 6.65 -8.47
C GLN A 148 5.32 7.81 -8.64
N LYS A 149 6.58 7.51 -9.02
CA LYS A 149 7.59 8.54 -9.33
C LYS A 149 7.18 9.43 -10.52
N ILE A 150 6.61 8.85 -11.58
CA ILE A 150 6.11 9.62 -12.73
C ILE A 150 4.89 10.47 -12.33
N ALA A 151 3.94 9.92 -11.55
CA ALA A 151 2.79 10.69 -11.05
C ALA A 151 3.23 11.86 -10.16
N PHE A 152 4.23 11.68 -9.31
CA PHE A 152 4.82 12.76 -8.54
C PHE A 152 5.53 13.77 -9.44
N ALA A 153 6.30 13.31 -10.43
CA ALA A 153 7.03 14.16 -11.36
C ALA A 153 6.12 15.04 -12.21
N SER A 154 4.97 14.52 -12.67
CA SER A 154 4.00 15.31 -13.44
C SER A 154 3.42 16.47 -12.61
N VAL A 155 3.18 16.24 -11.33
CA VAL A 155 2.76 17.30 -10.40
C VAL A 155 3.90 18.27 -10.08
N TYR A 156 5.12 17.76 -9.85
CA TYR A 156 6.30 18.58 -9.57
C TYR A 156 6.66 19.51 -10.76
N ALA A 157 6.49 19.03 -11.99
CA ALA A 157 6.71 19.81 -13.19
C ALA A 157 5.84 21.08 -13.26
N MET A 158 4.60 21.01 -12.78
CA MET A 158 3.67 22.15 -12.70
C MET A 158 4.10 23.19 -11.66
N ASN A 159 4.94 22.81 -10.69
CA ASN A 159 5.43 23.67 -9.61
C ASN A 159 4.31 24.36 -8.79
N PRO A 160 3.27 23.64 -8.33
CA PRO A 160 2.17 24.25 -7.58
C PRO A 160 2.65 24.82 -6.25
N GLN A 161 1.82 25.67 -5.62
CA GLN A 161 2.10 26.16 -4.26
C GLN A 161 1.69 25.19 -3.17
N ILE A 162 0.67 24.37 -3.47
CA ILE A 162 0.11 23.39 -2.53
C ILE A 162 0.22 22.00 -3.17
N TYR A 163 0.82 21.07 -2.43
CA TYR A 163 0.90 19.65 -2.79
C TYR A 163 -0.04 18.85 -1.92
N LEU A 164 -0.93 18.09 -2.54
CA LEU A 164 -1.80 17.13 -1.87
C LEU A 164 -1.37 15.71 -2.23
N LEU A 165 -1.11 14.88 -1.24
CA LEU A 165 -0.75 13.47 -1.44
C LEU A 165 -1.70 12.59 -0.64
N ASP A 166 -2.34 11.65 -1.31
CA ASP A 166 -3.26 10.69 -0.68
C ASP A 166 -2.64 9.29 -0.72
N GLU A 167 -2.17 8.81 0.42
CA GLU A 167 -1.49 7.53 0.64
C GLU A 167 -0.41 7.20 -0.40
N PRO A 168 0.56 8.11 -0.63
CA PRO A 168 1.53 7.95 -1.71
C PRO A 168 2.50 6.78 -1.51
N SER A 169 2.64 6.25 -0.28
CA SER A 169 3.55 5.15 0.04
C SER A 169 2.92 3.75 -0.09
N SER A 170 1.62 3.65 -0.38
CA SER A 170 0.86 2.39 -0.27
C SER A 170 1.45 1.21 -1.05
N ASN A 171 2.01 1.46 -2.24
CA ASN A 171 2.56 0.43 -3.14
C ASN A 171 4.08 0.50 -3.31
N LEU A 172 4.79 1.18 -2.40
CA LEU A 172 6.22 1.40 -2.48
C LEU A 172 7.00 0.43 -1.61
N ASP A 173 8.14 -0.04 -2.13
CA ASP A 173 9.17 -0.70 -1.33
C ASP A 173 9.92 0.33 -0.46
N MET A 174 10.75 -0.15 0.47
CA MET A 174 11.45 0.70 1.42
C MET A 174 12.37 1.71 0.73
N THR A 175 13.05 1.32 -0.34
CA THR A 175 13.92 2.20 -1.14
C THR A 175 13.10 3.32 -1.79
N SER A 176 11.97 2.97 -2.41
CA SER A 176 11.08 3.96 -3.03
C SER A 176 10.42 4.89 -2.02
N ILE A 177 10.14 4.43 -0.79
CA ILE A 177 9.66 5.28 0.31
C ILE A 177 10.74 6.29 0.73
N GLN A 178 12.01 5.86 0.80
CA GLN A 178 13.10 6.77 1.10
C GLN A 178 13.29 7.82 0.00
N GLU A 179 13.20 7.44 -1.26
CA GLU A 179 13.22 8.40 -2.38
C GLU A 179 12.03 9.37 -2.32
N LEU A 180 10.83 8.88 -2.01
CA LEU A 180 9.66 9.75 -1.81
C LEU A 180 9.90 10.74 -0.65
N LYS A 181 10.50 10.29 0.46
CA LYS A 181 10.89 11.16 1.59
C LYS A 181 11.81 12.29 1.12
N GLU A 182 12.82 11.99 0.28
CA GLU A 182 13.72 13.02 -0.26
C GLU A 182 13.00 14.00 -1.20
N HIS A 183 12.09 13.52 -2.04
CA HIS A 183 11.27 14.39 -2.89
C HIS A 183 10.37 15.31 -2.05
N LEU A 184 9.77 14.80 -0.98
CA LEU A 184 8.99 15.61 -0.04
C LEU A 184 9.86 16.63 0.70
N ARG A 185 11.08 16.26 1.08
CA ARG A 185 12.06 17.17 1.68
C ARG A 185 12.44 18.30 0.71
N LEU A 186 12.59 17.98 -0.58
CA LEU A 186 12.88 18.95 -1.62
C LEU A 186 11.78 20.02 -1.73
N ILE A 187 10.51 19.60 -1.86
CA ILE A 187 9.38 20.55 -1.98
C ILE A 187 9.18 21.35 -0.69
N LYS A 188 9.40 20.75 0.50
CA LYS A 188 9.38 21.49 1.78
C LYS A 188 10.47 22.57 1.83
N LYS A 189 11.70 22.28 1.39
CA LYS A 189 12.80 23.25 1.30
C LYS A 189 12.50 24.41 0.33
N GLN A 190 11.67 24.15 -0.68
CA GLN A 190 11.19 25.19 -1.61
C GLN A 190 10.07 26.07 -1.02
N GLY A 191 9.70 25.87 0.24
CA GLY A 191 8.66 26.63 0.92
C GLY A 191 7.24 26.31 0.45
N LYS A 192 7.02 25.12 -0.14
CA LYS A 192 5.70 24.69 -0.60
C LYS A 192 4.87 24.17 0.57
N THR A 193 3.55 24.40 0.49
CA THR A 193 2.59 23.83 1.44
C THR A 193 2.30 22.38 1.05
N VAL A 194 2.40 21.45 2.02
CA VAL A 194 2.18 20.02 1.79
C VAL A 194 1.09 19.50 2.72
N LEU A 195 0.07 18.90 2.15
CA LEU A 195 -0.95 18.13 2.87
C LEU A 195 -0.83 16.68 2.45
N ILE A 196 -0.53 15.81 3.38
CA ILE A 196 -0.37 14.38 3.12
C ILE A 196 -1.29 13.57 4.03
N ALA A 197 -2.11 12.72 3.43
CA ALA A 197 -2.90 11.71 4.12
C ALA A 197 -2.14 10.39 4.07
N GLU A 198 -1.83 9.78 5.22
CA GLU A 198 -0.97 8.61 5.26
C GLU A 198 -1.28 7.66 6.43
N HIS A 199 -1.00 6.36 6.20
CA HIS A 199 -1.02 5.32 7.22
C HIS A 199 0.38 4.95 7.72
N ARG A 200 1.39 4.95 6.85
CA ARG A 200 2.79 4.73 7.22
C ARG A 200 3.40 6.03 7.69
N LEU A 201 3.52 6.22 9.00
CA LEU A 201 3.88 7.52 9.58
C LEU A 201 5.39 7.73 9.71
N TYR A 202 6.16 6.66 9.90
CA TYR A 202 7.56 6.69 10.30
C TYR A 202 8.47 7.57 9.41
N TYR A 203 8.24 7.60 8.10
CA TYR A 203 9.09 8.34 7.16
C TYR A 203 8.75 9.83 7.10
N LEU A 204 7.61 10.25 7.66
CA LEU A 204 7.10 11.62 7.65
C LEU A 204 7.36 12.40 8.93
N MET A 205 7.72 11.72 10.03
CA MET A 205 7.86 12.34 11.35
C MET A 205 8.87 13.49 11.39
N GLU A 206 9.95 13.42 10.58
CA GLU A 206 10.95 14.49 10.46
C GLU A 206 10.52 15.62 9.51
N LEU A 207 9.52 15.38 8.67
CA LEU A 207 9.07 16.33 7.66
C LEU A 207 7.84 17.12 8.10
N ALA A 208 6.96 16.52 8.89
CA ALA A 208 5.75 17.17 9.34
C ALA A 208 6.07 18.35 10.27
N ASP A 209 5.34 19.45 10.11
CA ASP A 209 5.33 20.55 11.08
C ASP A 209 4.17 20.38 12.05
N ARG A 210 3.09 19.72 11.57
CA ARG A 210 1.90 19.44 12.35
C ARG A 210 1.25 18.14 11.92
N ILE A 211 0.71 17.38 12.89
CA ILE A 211 0.02 16.13 12.69
C ILE A 211 -1.43 16.29 13.15
N VAL A 212 -2.36 16.04 12.24
CA VAL A 212 -3.81 16.14 12.48
C VAL A 212 -4.39 14.74 12.54
N TYR A 213 -4.84 14.34 13.72
CA TYR A 213 -5.51 13.06 13.93
C TYR A 213 -7.02 13.19 13.71
N LEU A 214 -7.53 12.37 12.79
CA LEU A 214 -8.93 12.29 12.42
C LEU A 214 -9.56 10.99 12.93
N GLU A 215 -10.75 11.11 13.51
CA GLU A 215 -11.58 9.98 13.87
C GLU A 215 -13.05 10.28 13.53
N LYS A 216 -13.70 9.38 12.80
CA LYS A 216 -15.13 9.46 12.42
C LYS A 216 -15.54 10.81 11.82
N GLY A 217 -14.66 11.40 11.04
CA GLY A 217 -14.90 12.66 10.34
C GLY A 217 -14.62 13.92 11.16
N GLU A 218 -14.09 13.81 12.37
CA GLU A 218 -13.76 14.93 13.25
C GLU A 218 -12.26 15.00 13.53
N ILE A 219 -11.75 16.21 13.76
CA ILE A 219 -10.39 16.39 14.28
C ILE A 219 -10.44 16.11 15.79
N LYS A 220 -9.76 15.06 16.23
CA LYS A 220 -9.68 14.67 17.64
C LYS A 220 -8.41 15.14 18.32
N GLY A 221 -7.37 15.47 17.54
CA GLY A 221 -6.12 16.00 18.06
C GLY A 221 -5.30 16.67 16.97
N ILE A 222 -4.57 17.69 17.38
CA ILE A 222 -3.56 18.35 16.56
C ILE A 222 -2.29 18.35 17.40
N TYR A 223 -1.20 17.82 16.85
CA TYR A 223 0.03 17.56 17.56
C TYR A 223 1.21 18.18 16.82
N THR A 224 2.22 18.61 17.56
CA THR A 224 3.56 18.73 16.99
C THR A 224 4.18 17.33 16.81
N PRO A 225 5.21 17.16 15.98
CA PRO A 225 5.93 15.88 15.87
C PRO A 225 6.45 15.38 17.21
N GLU A 226 6.95 16.29 18.07
CA GLU A 226 7.49 15.98 19.39
C GLU A 226 6.40 15.42 20.33
N GLU A 227 5.23 16.06 20.37
CA GLU A 227 4.08 15.61 21.16
C GLU A 227 3.57 14.25 20.66
N PHE A 228 3.50 14.08 19.35
CA PHE A 228 3.04 12.84 18.73
C PHE A 228 4.01 11.67 18.97
N TRP A 229 5.30 11.94 18.99
CA TRP A 229 6.34 10.96 19.32
C TRP A 229 6.25 10.47 20.77
N GLN A 230 5.77 11.31 21.68
CA GLN A 230 5.59 10.97 23.11
C GLN A 230 4.35 10.09 23.39
N LEU A 231 3.45 9.94 22.41
CA LEU A 231 2.30 9.04 22.55
C LEU A 231 2.81 7.61 22.81
N SER A 232 2.24 6.96 23.82
CA SER A 232 2.57 5.56 24.11
C SER A 232 2.13 4.62 22.98
N GLU A 233 2.78 3.47 22.83
CA GLU A 233 2.37 2.47 21.84
C GLU A 233 0.90 2.05 22.01
N PRO A 234 0.39 1.76 23.23
CA PRO A 234 -1.02 1.45 23.43
C PRO A 234 -1.97 2.58 23.01
N ASP A 235 -1.60 3.86 23.24
CA ASP A 235 -2.44 4.99 22.82
C ASP A 235 -2.50 5.08 21.29
N ARG A 236 -1.36 4.93 20.60
CA ARG A 236 -1.31 4.89 19.13
C ARG A 236 -2.11 3.73 18.56
N GLU A 237 -1.98 2.53 19.12
CA GLU A 237 -2.77 1.36 18.72
C GLU A 237 -4.28 1.61 18.93
N HIS A 238 -4.67 2.22 20.05
CA HIS A 238 -6.05 2.61 20.28
C HIS A 238 -6.58 3.62 19.27
N MET A 239 -5.73 4.54 18.82
CA MET A 239 -6.03 5.48 17.74
C MET A 239 -6.07 4.80 16.34
N GLY A 240 -5.67 3.54 16.21
CA GLY A 240 -5.59 2.80 14.95
C GLY A 240 -4.40 3.22 14.08
N LEU A 241 -3.33 3.70 14.69
CA LEU A 241 -2.16 4.26 14.01
C LEU A 241 -1.02 3.24 13.93
N ARG A 242 -0.35 3.22 12.78
CA ARG A 242 0.86 2.45 12.52
C ARG A 242 2.06 3.01 13.29
N ALA A 243 3.14 2.23 13.33
CA ALA A 243 4.37 2.63 13.99
C ALA A 243 4.93 3.96 13.43
N VAL A 244 5.35 4.84 14.35
CA VAL A 244 6.04 6.10 14.04
C VAL A 244 7.56 5.94 14.00
N ASP A 245 8.05 4.82 14.56
CA ASP A 245 9.45 4.42 14.55
C ASP A 245 9.55 2.92 14.33
N LEU A 246 10.16 2.51 13.23
CA LEU A 246 10.35 1.09 12.92
C LEU A 246 11.41 0.44 13.84
N GLN A 247 12.26 1.23 14.49
CA GLN A 247 13.21 0.70 15.48
C GLN A 247 12.51 0.26 16.77
N ALA A 248 11.36 0.82 17.09
CA ALA A 248 10.53 0.40 18.22
C ALA A 248 9.67 -0.84 17.90
N VAL A 249 9.71 -1.35 16.66
CA VAL A 249 8.99 -2.55 16.26
C VAL A 249 9.83 -3.79 16.53
N PHE A 250 9.26 -4.76 17.24
CA PHE A 250 9.90 -5.99 17.63
C PHE A 250 9.12 -7.23 17.19
N PRO A 251 9.81 -8.36 16.88
CA PRO A 251 9.15 -9.62 16.60
C PRO A 251 8.24 -10.04 17.74
N GLN A 252 6.97 -10.29 17.43
CA GLN A 252 6.05 -10.89 18.38
C GLN A 252 6.35 -12.38 18.47
N LYS A 253 6.54 -12.90 19.70
CA LYS A 253 6.88 -14.32 19.94
C LYS A 253 5.82 -15.25 19.33
N ALA A 254 6.13 -15.80 18.18
CA ALA A 254 5.52 -17.02 17.69
C ALA A 254 6.49 -18.17 17.98
N HIS A 255 6.41 -18.80 19.17
CA HIS A 255 7.03 -20.09 19.39
C HIS A 255 6.18 -21.13 18.63
N LEU A 256 6.39 -21.19 17.32
CA LEU A 256 5.96 -22.36 16.56
C LEU A 256 7.07 -23.42 16.71
N PRO A 257 6.72 -24.67 17.07
CA PRO A 257 7.68 -25.76 16.99
C PRO A 257 8.22 -25.83 15.55
N ALA A 258 9.49 -26.22 15.41
CA ALA A 258 10.09 -26.39 14.09
C ALA A 258 9.14 -27.21 13.20
N PRO A 259 8.59 -26.62 12.14
CA PRO A 259 7.57 -27.28 11.38
C PRO A 259 8.16 -28.49 10.64
N THR A 260 7.43 -29.60 10.59
CA THR A 260 7.81 -30.74 9.74
C THR A 260 7.75 -30.29 8.28
N PRO A 261 8.86 -30.33 7.52
CA PRO A 261 8.87 -29.92 6.12
C PRO A 261 7.84 -30.73 5.31
N VAL A 262 7.08 -30.05 4.48
CA VAL A 262 6.10 -30.66 3.56
C VAL A 262 6.26 -30.17 2.12
N LEU A 263 6.82 -28.98 1.93
CA LEU A 263 7.16 -28.43 0.62
C LEU A 263 8.67 -28.30 0.54
N ASP A 264 9.29 -28.91 -0.46
CA ASP A 264 10.71 -28.72 -0.78
C ASP A 264 10.86 -28.23 -2.23
N LEU A 265 11.72 -27.25 -2.40
CA LEU A 265 12.20 -26.76 -3.69
C LEU A 265 13.67 -27.14 -3.82
N ARG A 266 14.05 -27.70 -4.97
CA ARG A 266 15.44 -28.10 -5.25
C ARG A 266 15.90 -27.62 -6.60
N ASN A 267 16.98 -26.83 -6.62
CA ASN A 267 17.59 -26.26 -7.80
C ASN A 267 16.57 -25.54 -8.71
N VAL A 268 15.65 -24.76 -8.11
CA VAL A 268 14.59 -24.11 -8.87
C VAL A 268 15.13 -22.86 -9.55
N THR A 269 14.97 -22.84 -10.88
CA THR A 269 15.34 -21.69 -11.73
C THR A 269 14.10 -21.20 -12.48
N LEU A 270 13.85 -19.89 -12.39
CA LEU A 270 12.68 -19.23 -13.00
C LEU A 270 13.15 -18.29 -14.11
N ARG A 271 12.50 -18.37 -15.29
CA ARG A 271 12.81 -17.51 -16.44
C ARG A 271 11.57 -16.76 -16.91
N TYR A 272 11.80 -15.60 -17.50
CA TYR A 272 10.77 -14.83 -18.18
C TYR A 272 11.30 -14.39 -19.56
N LYS A 273 10.64 -14.79 -20.65
CA LYS A 273 11.09 -14.46 -22.03
C LYS A 273 12.57 -14.73 -22.27
N LYS A 274 13.10 -15.89 -21.86
CA LYS A 274 14.51 -16.30 -21.94
C LYS A 274 15.49 -15.61 -20.96
N GLN A 275 15.05 -14.62 -20.18
CA GLN A 275 15.86 -14.03 -19.14
C GLN A 275 15.69 -14.84 -17.84
N THR A 276 16.77 -15.23 -17.20
CA THR A 276 16.74 -15.82 -15.86
C THR A 276 16.39 -14.71 -14.86
N ILE A 277 15.36 -14.98 -14.05
CA ILE A 277 14.85 -14.06 -13.02
C ILE A 277 15.35 -14.49 -11.63
N LEU A 278 15.27 -15.79 -11.36
CA LEU A 278 15.78 -16.40 -10.13
C LEU A 278 16.45 -17.72 -10.50
N HIS A 279 17.55 -18.07 -9.84
CA HIS A 279 18.27 -19.31 -10.07
C HIS A 279 18.68 -19.98 -8.74
N ASP A 280 18.87 -21.28 -8.80
CA ASP A 280 19.37 -22.12 -7.72
C ASP A 280 18.63 -21.96 -6.39
N ILE A 281 17.30 -21.76 -6.44
CA ILE A 281 16.48 -21.64 -5.24
C ILE A 281 16.34 -22.99 -4.58
N GLU A 282 16.80 -23.09 -3.34
CA GLU A 282 16.60 -24.19 -2.43
C GLU A 282 15.83 -23.76 -1.20
N LEU A 283 14.74 -24.46 -0.88
CA LEU A 283 13.84 -24.05 0.18
C LEU A 283 13.08 -25.25 0.72
N SER A 284 12.96 -25.33 2.04
CA SER A 284 12.00 -26.24 2.71
C SER A 284 10.99 -25.43 3.49
N ALA A 285 9.71 -25.80 3.44
CA ALA A 285 8.65 -25.16 4.20
C ALA A 285 7.73 -26.20 4.85
N GLY A 286 7.29 -25.91 6.06
CA GLY A 286 6.49 -26.82 6.88
C GLY A 286 5.05 -26.40 7.11
N LYS A 287 4.21 -27.35 7.58
CA LYS A 287 2.81 -27.06 7.95
C LYS A 287 2.74 -26.01 9.05
N GLY A 288 1.90 -25.00 8.85
CA GLY A 288 1.71 -23.90 9.80
C GLY A 288 2.77 -22.82 9.72
N GLU A 289 3.73 -22.91 8.81
CA GLU A 289 4.78 -21.91 8.67
C GLU A 289 4.29 -20.69 7.88
N VAL A 290 4.67 -19.51 8.34
CA VAL A 290 4.38 -18.23 7.68
C VAL A 290 5.71 -17.61 7.26
N ILE A 291 5.95 -17.56 5.95
CA ILE A 291 7.23 -17.19 5.36
C ILE A 291 7.08 -15.86 4.63
N GLY A 292 7.78 -14.82 5.11
CA GLY A 292 7.89 -13.55 4.41
C GLY A 292 8.81 -13.66 3.20
N VAL A 293 8.46 -13.03 2.08
CA VAL A 293 9.28 -12.92 0.87
C VAL A 293 9.56 -11.44 0.63
N VAL A 294 10.81 -11.02 0.77
CA VAL A 294 11.22 -9.63 0.68
C VAL A 294 12.32 -9.43 -0.38
N GLY A 295 12.60 -8.19 -0.74
CA GLY A 295 13.57 -7.81 -1.76
C GLY A 295 13.08 -6.58 -2.52
N HIS A 296 13.95 -5.92 -3.26
CA HIS A 296 13.59 -4.73 -4.04
C HIS A 296 12.53 -5.03 -5.14
N ASN A 297 11.93 -3.98 -5.70
CA ASN A 297 11.02 -4.14 -6.83
C ASN A 297 11.79 -4.66 -8.06
N GLY A 298 11.29 -5.75 -8.65
CA GLY A 298 11.98 -6.45 -9.74
C GLY A 298 12.85 -7.64 -9.32
N ALA A 299 13.06 -7.89 -8.01
CA ALA A 299 13.84 -9.02 -7.50
C ALA A 299 13.24 -10.42 -7.78
N GLY A 300 12.08 -10.50 -8.42
CA GLY A 300 11.47 -11.78 -8.81
C GLY A 300 10.43 -12.34 -7.83
N LYS A 301 10.05 -11.61 -6.77
CA LYS A 301 9.08 -12.04 -5.74
C LYS A 301 7.76 -12.55 -6.32
N THR A 302 7.12 -11.77 -7.18
CA THR A 302 5.85 -12.16 -7.83
C THR A 302 6.03 -13.33 -8.78
N THR A 303 7.19 -13.46 -9.48
CA THR A 303 7.52 -14.60 -10.34
C THR A 303 7.65 -15.88 -9.50
N PHE A 304 8.32 -15.79 -8.36
CA PHE A 304 8.44 -16.88 -7.40
C PHE A 304 7.07 -17.30 -6.86
N SER A 305 6.25 -16.36 -6.41
CA SER A 305 4.89 -16.60 -5.93
C SER A 305 4.02 -17.32 -6.96
N ARG A 306 4.09 -16.87 -8.21
CA ARG A 306 3.39 -17.54 -9.34
C ARG A 306 3.95 -18.92 -9.64
N ALA A 307 5.25 -19.15 -9.48
CA ALA A 307 5.86 -20.46 -9.66
C ALA A 307 5.41 -21.44 -8.57
N LEU A 308 5.38 -21.00 -7.30
CA LEU A 308 4.85 -21.78 -6.19
C LEU A 308 3.42 -22.26 -6.49
N CYS A 309 2.56 -21.36 -6.97
CA CYS A 309 1.18 -21.66 -7.33
C CYS A 309 1.02 -22.42 -8.67
N GLY A 310 2.10 -22.69 -9.40
CA GLY A 310 2.01 -23.33 -10.72
C GLY A 310 1.44 -22.41 -11.82
N LEU A 311 1.32 -21.12 -11.58
CA LEU A 311 0.87 -20.11 -12.55
C LEU A 311 1.97 -19.74 -13.53
N HIS A 312 3.24 -19.81 -13.13
CA HIS A 312 4.40 -19.58 -13.99
C HIS A 312 4.83 -20.89 -14.69
N LYS A 313 5.13 -20.81 -16.00
CA LYS A 313 5.42 -21.97 -16.83
C LYS A 313 6.92 -22.22 -17.02
N ASP A 314 7.71 -21.18 -17.16
CA ASP A 314 9.14 -21.24 -17.49
C ASP A 314 9.96 -21.46 -16.22
N CYS A 315 9.91 -22.71 -15.73
CA CYS A 315 10.44 -23.10 -14.45
C CYS A 315 11.12 -24.47 -14.56
N ASP A 316 12.41 -24.52 -14.19
CA ASP A 316 13.19 -25.75 -14.05
C ASP A 316 13.39 -26.07 -12.56
N GLY A 317 13.90 -27.27 -12.26
CA GLY A 317 14.10 -27.76 -10.90
C GLY A 317 12.95 -28.62 -10.40
N GLN A 318 12.97 -28.98 -9.13
CA GLN A 318 12.01 -29.89 -8.53
C GLN A 318 11.19 -29.20 -7.43
N PHE A 319 9.90 -29.45 -7.45
CA PHE A 319 8.97 -29.14 -6.37
C PHE A 319 8.47 -30.45 -5.79
N LEU A 320 8.64 -30.64 -4.49
CA LEU A 320 8.19 -31.84 -3.80
C LEU A 320 7.15 -31.44 -2.74
N TRP A 321 6.13 -32.27 -2.57
CA TRP A 321 5.16 -32.17 -1.49
C TRP A 321 5.13 -33.46 -0.71
N GLU A 322 5.40 -33.43 0.59
CA GLU A 322 5.56 -34.62 1.43
C GLU A 322 6.57 -35.63 0.83
N SER A 323 7.69 -35.10 0.31
CA SER A 323 8.77 -35.82 -0.36
C SER A 323 8.44 -36.39 -1.75
N GLU A 324 7.23 -36.22 -2.26
CA GLU A 324 6.84 -36.68 -3.60
C GLU A 324 6.90 -35.52 -4.61
N PRO A 325 7.48 -35.70 -5.80
CA PRO A 325 7.52 -34.70 -6.84
C PRO A 325 6.13 -34.26 -7.27
N ILE A 326 5.87 -32.95 -7.32
CA ILE A 326 4.59 -32.40 -7.77
C ILE A 326 4.74 -31.56 -9.05
N GLU A 327 3.89 -31.90 -10.00
CA GLU A 327 3.78 -31.21 -11.28
C GLU A 327 3.08 -29.85 -11.14
N ARG A 328 3.28 -28.98 -12.15
CA ARG A 328 2.62 -27.67 -12.23
C ARG A 328 1.09 -27.73 -12.01
N LYS A 329 0.41 -28.73 -12.62
CA LYS A 329 -1.05 -28.89 -12.47
C LYS A 329 -1.45 -29.25 -11.03
N GLU A 330 -0.62 -29.97 -10.32
CA GLU A 330 -0.85 -30.31 -8.92
C GLU A 330 -0.64 -29.09 -8.02
N ARG A 331 0.40 -28.30 -8.25
CA ARG A 331 0.60 -27.02 -7.55
C ARG A 331 -0.62 -26.11 -7.70
N LEU A 332 -1.17 -25.95 -8.91
CA LEU A 332 -2.42 -25.20 -9.15
C LEU A 332 -3.61 -25.71 -8.34
N LYS A 333 -3.71 -27.01 -8.12
CA LYS A 333 -4.81 -27.59 -7.32
C LYS A 333 -4.63 -27.38 -5.83
N ARG A 334 -3.38 -27.41 -5.34
CA ARG A 334 -3.04 -27.31 -3.91
C ARG A 334 -2.91 -25.88 -3.41
N SER A 335 -2.74 -24.92 -4.30
CA SER A 335 -2.46 -23.53 -3.94
C SER A 335 -3.61 -22.58 -4.22
N TYR A 336 -3.60 -21.47 -3.49
CA TYR A 336 -4.39 -20.27 -3.76
C TYR A 336 -3.48 -19.05 -3.59
N MET A 337 -3.63 -18.06 -4.48
CA MET A 337 -2.85 -16.83 -4.44
C MET A 337 -3.80 -15.64 -4.33
N VAL A 338 -3.63 -14.84 -3.30
CA VAL A 338 -4.26 -13.53 -3.16
C VAL A 338 -3.32 -12.50 -3.79
N MET A 339 -3.80 -11.82 -4.82
CA MET A 339 -3.02 -10.85 -5.59
C MET A 339 -2.98 -9.48 -4.90
N GLN A 340 -1.97 -8.67 -5.22
CA GLN A 340 -1.85 -7.30 -4.73
C GLN A 340 -3.08 -6.44 -5.04
N ASP A 341 -3.60 -6.53 -6.26
CA ASP A 341 -4.84 -5.85 -6.66
C ASP A 341 -6.00 -6.84 -6.67
N VAL A 342 -6.70 -6.92 -5.56
CA VAL A 342 -7.85 -7.83 -5.36
C VAL A 342 -9.02 -7.58 -6.31
N ASN A 343 -9.04 -6.45 -7.04
CA ASN A 343 -10.08 -6.19 -8.04
C ASN A 343 -10.00 -7.17 -9.23
N TYR A 344 -8.84 -7.79 -9.45
CA TYR A 344 -8.65 -8.81 -10.50
C TYR A 344 -9.03 -10.23 -10.07
N GLU A 345 -9.45 -10.42 -8.82
CA GLU A 345 -9.75 -11.74 -8.27
C GLU A 345 -11.22 -11.93 -7.89
N LEU A 346 -11.96 -10.84 -7.72
CA LEU A 346 -13.33 -10.88 -7.23
C LEU A 346 -14.30 -10.75 -8.42
N PHE A 347 -14.95 -11.86 -8.79
CA PHE A 347 -15.75 -11.98 -10.01
C PHE A 347 -17.23 -12.28 -9.76
N ALA A 348 -17.59 -12.76 -8.57
CA ALA A 348 -18.95 -13.20 -8.28
C ALA A 348 -19.90 -12.02 -8.03
N ASP A 349 -21.21 -12.28 -8.14
CA ASP A 349 -22.27 -11.29 -7.98
C ASP A 349 -22.49 -10.83 -6.54
N SER A 350 -21.98 -11.61 -5.57
CA SER A 350 -22.06 -11.28 -4.15
C SER A 350 -20.83 -11.76 -3.38
N VAL A 351 -20.58 -11.19 -2.20
CA VAL A 351 -19.51 -11.62 -1.28
C VAL A 351 -19.66 -13.09 -0.91
N GLU A 352 -20.87 -13.57 -0.64
CA GLU A 352 -21.10 -14.99 -0.32
C GLU A 352 -20.81 -15.90 -1.53
N ALA A 353 -21.26 -15.50 -2.71
CA ALA A 353 -20.97 -16.23 -3.94
C ALA A 353 -19.47 -16.29 -4.24
N GLU A 354 -18.73 -15.20 -3.96
CA GLU A 354 -17.27 -15.15 -4.10
C GLU A 354 -16.60 -16.16 -3.17
N CYS A 355 -17.02 -16.22 -1.89
CA CYS A 355 -16.51 -17.17 -0.92
C CYS A 355 -16.73 -18.65 -1.30
N SER A 356 -17.72 -18.89 -2.15
CA SER A 356 -18.08 -20.23 -2.62
C SER A 356 -17.61 -20.52 -4.05
N PHE A 357 -16.99 -19.54 -4.71
CA PHE A 357 -16.64 -19.62 -6.13
C PHE A 357 -15.67 -20.77 -6.42
N GLY A 358 -16.03 -21.62 -7.39
CA GLY A 358 -15.20 -22.76 -7.80
C GLY A 358 -15.18 -23.95 -6.81
N ILE A 359 -15.94 -23.89 -5.71
CA ILE A 359 -16.05 -24.98 -4.73
C ILE A 359 -17.31 -25.79 -5.03
N ARG A 360 -17.17 -27.08 -5.25
CA ARG A 360 -18.26 -27.96 -5.71
C ARG A 360 -19.38 -28.14 -4.67
N ASN A 361 -19.08 -28.17 -3.40
CA ASN A 361 -20.03 -28.25 -2.27
C ASN A 361 -19.44 -27.42 -1.13
N PRO A 362 -19.64 -26.09 -1.12
CA PRO A 362 -19.09 -25.25 -0.07
C PRO A 362 -19.74 -25.60 1.29
N ASP A 363 -18.90 -25.70 2.31
CA ASP A 363 -19.37 -25.82 3.68
C ASP A 363 -19.98 -24.48 4.12
N GLN A 364 -21.30 -24.41 4.11
CA GLN A 364 -22.03 -23.20 4.45
C GLN A 364 -21.80 -22.77 5.89
N THR A 365 -21.50 -23.70 6.80
CA THR A 365 -21.17 -23.38 8.19
C THR A 365 -19.84 -22.64 8.26
N LEU A 366 -18.84 -23.13 7.49
CA LEU A 366 -17.53 -22.47 7.39
C LEU A 366 -17.65 -21.09 6.72
N VAL A 367 -18.45 -20.97 5.64
CA VAL A 367 -18.71 -19.69 4.97
C VAL A 367 -19.31 -18.69 5.95
N ASN A 368 -20.37 -19.09 6.68
CA ASN A 368 -21.04 -18.21 7.64
C ASN A 368 -20.08 -17.78 8.76
N ALA A 369 -19.36 -18.69 9.37
CA ALA A 369 -18.40 -18.42 10.43
C ALA A 369 -17.29 -17.47 9.94
N THR A 370 -16.78 -17.69 8.72
CA THR A 370 -15.74 -16.83 8.13
C THR A 370 -16.25 -15.42 7.85
N LEU A 371 -17.45 -15.28 7.29
CA LEU A 371 -18.04 -13.95 7.05
C LEU A 371 -18.31 -13.18 8.34
N GLU A 372 -18.79 -13.85 9.38
CA GLU A 372 -19.02 -13.25 10.69
C GLU A 372 -17.71 -12.78 11.31
N GLU A 373 -16.71 -13.65 11.31
CA GLU A 373 -15.40 -13.36 11.86
C GLU A 373 -14.71 -12.17 11.21
N LEU A 374 -14.85 -12.04 9.88
CA LEU A 374 -14.23 -10.97 9.10
C LEU A 374 -15.08 -9.69 9.06
N GLY A 375 -16.22 -9.66 9.79
CA GLY A 375 -17.14 -8.52 9.78
C GLY A 375 -17.72 -8.26 8.39
N LEU A 376 -17.94 -9.32 7.61
CA LEU A 376 -18.46 -9.26 6.24
C LEU A 376 -19.94 -9.63 6.15
N THR A 377 -20.56 -10.10 7.22
CA THR A 377 -21.96 -10.57 7.25
C THR A 377 -22.92 -9.53 6.69
N GLN A 378 -22.76 -8.26 7.03
CA GLN A 378 -23.60 -7.16 6.55
C GLN A 378 -23.42 -6.84 5.05
N TYR A 379 -22.35 -7.34 4.44
CA TYR A 379 -22.02 -7.15 3.03
C TYR A 379 -22.29 -8.40 2.18
N ARG A 380 -22.84 -9.45 2.78
CA ARG A 380 -23.03 -10.79 2.20
C ARG A 380 -23.59 -10.75 0.77
N GLU A 381 -24.68 -9.98 0.60
CA GLU A 381 -25.41 -9.86 -0.66
C GLU A 381 -24.86 -8.76 -1.58
N ARG A 382 -23.86 -8.00 -1.13
CA ARG A 382 -23.30 -6.91 -1.94
C ARG A 382 -22.34 -7.45 -2.99
N HIS A 383 -22.37 -6.84 -4.15
CA HIS A 383 -21.36 -7.10 -5.18
C HIS A 383 -19.97 -6.65 -4.70
N PRO A 384 -18.91 -7.49 -4.81
CA PRO A 384 -17.58 -7.16 -4.30
C PRO A 384 -17.03 -5.82 -4.78
N ASN A 385 -17.34 -5.39 -6.00
CA ASN A 385 -16.87 -4.11 -6.54
C ASN A 385 -17.42 -2.88 -5.80
N THR A 386 -18.51 -3.02 -5.04
CA THR A 386 -19.10 -1.92 -4.24
C THR A 386 -18.42 -1.75 -2.87
N LEU A 387 -17.52 -2.65 -2.52
CA LEU A 387 -16.80 -2.65 -1.25
C LEU A 387 -15.61 -1.70 -1.26
N SER A 388 -15.21 -1.22 -0.08
CA SER A 388 -13.95 -0.50 0.10
C SER A 388 -12.75 -1.42 -0.13
N GLY A 389 -11.56 -0.85 -0.37
CA GLY A 389 -10.33 -1.63 -0.57
C GLY A 389 -10.05 -2.62 0.56
N GLY A 390 -10.13 -2.19 1.82
CA GLY A 390 -9.94 -3.07 2.97
C GLY A 390 -11.04 -4.15 3.12
N GLN A 391 -12.28 -3.86 2.72
CA GLN A 391 -13.34 -4.86 2.69
C GLN A 391 -13.08 -5.91 1.60
N LYS A 392 -12.66 -5.50 0.40
CA LYS A 392 -12.27 -6.40 -0.69
C LYS A 392 -11.11 -7.31 -0.28
N GLN A 393 -10.11 -6.75 0.40
CA GLN A 393 -8.99 -7.51 0.93
C GLN A 393 -9.47 -8.61 1.91
N ARG A 394 -10.39 -8.28 2.81
CA ARG A 394 -10.98 -9.25 3.73
C ARG A 394 -11.77 -10.34 2.98
N VAL A 395 -12.47 -10.01 1.91
CA VAL A 395 -13.15 -11.02 1.06
C VAL A 395 -12.13 -11.98 0.42
N ALA A 396 -11.03 -11.48 -0.15
CA ALA A 396 -9.99 -12.32 -0.73
C ALA A 396 -9.37 -13.27 0.31
N VAL A 397 -9.15 -12.78 1.53
CA VAL A 397 -8.70 -13.65 2.63
C VAL A 397 -9.80 -14.64 3.05
N ALA A 398 -11.08 -14.24 3.09
CA ALA A 398 -12.19 -15.18 3.36
C ALA A 398 -12.19 -16.35 2.35
N VAL A 399 -12.03 -16.05 1.07
CA VAL A 399 -11.89 -17.06 0.01
C VAL A 399 -10.73 -18.00 0.31
N SER A 400 -9.57 -17.47 0.74
CA SER A 400 -8.39 -18.29 1.07
C SER A 400 -8.62 -19.24 2.25
N MET A 401 -9.49 -18.86 3.20
CA MET A 401 -9.87 -19.71 4.34
C MET A 401 -10.80 -20.85 3.92
N ILE A 402 -11.71 -20.58 2.98
CA ILE A 402 -12.78 -21.49 2.58
C ILE A 402 -12.33 -22.43 1.46
N CYS A 403 -11.39 -22.03 0.61
CA CYS A 403 -10.97 -22.77 -0.59
C CYS A 403 -10.32 -24.14 -0.33
N GLY A 404 -9.99 -24.47 0.94
CA GLY A 404 -9.46 -25.78 1.32
C GLY A 404 -8.05 -26.09 0.80
N LYS A 405 -7.30 -25.08 0.35
CA LYS A 405 -5.94 -25.25 -0.20
C LYS A 405 -4.90 -25.41 0.91
N ASP A 406 -3.78 -26.10 0.60
CA ASP A 406 -2.70 -26.37 1.55
C ASP A 406 -1.59 -25.33 1.51
N LEU A 407 -1.37 -24.72 0.33
CA LEU A 407 -0.38 -23.69 0.07
C LEU A 407 -1.09 -22.36 -0.25
N LEU A 408 -0.82 -21.36 0.52
CA LEU A 408 -1.40 -20.02 0.34
C LEU A 408 -0.30 -19.01 0.08
N VAL A 409 -0.53 -18.12 -0.88
CA VAL A 409 0.40 -17.04 -1.22
C VAL A 409 -0.36 -15.73 -1.16
N PHE A 410 0.16 -14.76 -0.43
CA PHE A 410 -0.38 -13.41 -0.34
C PHE A 410 0.62 -12.42 -0.92
N ASP A 411 0.19 -11.63 -1.90
CA ASP A 411 1.02 -10.59 -2.52
C ASP A 411 0.59 -9.22 -2.01
N GLU A 412 1.43 -8.58 -1.18
CA GLU A 412 1.21 -7.28 -0.52
C GLU A 412 -0.15 -7.15 0.22
N PRO A 413 -0.49 -8.05 1.14
CA PRO A 413 -1.83 -8.09 1.76
C PRO A 413 -2.14 -6.91 2.67
N THR A 414 -1.17 -6.08 3.02
CA THR A 414 -1.34 -4.92 3.93
C THR A 414 -1.13 -3.57 3.25
N SER A 415 -1.01 -3.55 1.92
CA SER A 415 -0.83 -2.31 1.17
C SER A 415 -1.99 -1.33 1.41
N GLY A 416 -1.69 -0.11 1.86
CA GLY A 416 -2.69 0.93 2.14
C GLY A 416 -3.62 0.63 3.34
N LEU A 417 -3.26 -0.30 4.22
CA LEU A 417 -4.06 -0.62 5.40
C LEU A 417 -3.62 0.19 6.63
N ASP A 418 -4.62 0.63 7.41
CA ASP A 418 -4.42 1.15 8.76
C ASP A 418 -3.99 0.03 9.73
N PHE A 419 -3.69 0.41 10.97
CA PHE A 419 -3.25 -0.53 12.00
C PHE A 419 -4.29 -1.62 12.31
N ASP A 420 -5.56 -1.24 12.44
CA ASP A 420 -6.62 -2.19 12.78
C ASP A 420 -6.83 -3.21 11.67
N SER A 421 -6.88 -2.76 10.41
CA SER A 421 -7.02 -3.62 9.23
C SER A 421 -5.81 -4.54 9.06
N MET A 422 -4.59 -4.03 9.26
CA MET A 422 -3.36 -4.83 9.25
C MET A 422 -3.39 -5.91 10.35
N THR A 423 -3.82 -5.56 11.56
CA THR A 423 -3.90 -6.49 12.70
C THR A 423 -4.96 -7.57 12.45
N GLN A 424 -6.08 -7.21 11.82
CA GLN A 424 -7.09 -8.20 11.40
C GLN A 424 -6.50 -9.19 10.39
N VAL A 425 -5.79 -8.71 9.35
CA VAL A 425 -5.11 -9.59 8.37
C VAL A 425 -4.09 -10.49 9.07
N ALA A 426 -3.28 -9.96 9.99
CA ALA A 426 -2.33 -10.74 10.78
C ALA A 426 -3.03 -11.85 11.60
N GLY A 427 -4.16 -11.53 12.23
CA GLY A 427 -4.98 -12.50 12.97
C GLY A 427 -5.49 -13.62 12.07
N MET A 428 -5.96 -13.28 10.86
CA MET A 428 -6.44 -14.25 9.88
C MET A 428 -5.32 -15.19 9.39
N ILE A 429 -4.16 -14.64 9.05
CA ILE A 429 -2.99 -15.45 8.64
C ILE A 429 -2.56 -16.40 9.76
N ARG A 430 -2.57 -15.94 11.01
CA ARG A 430 -2.29 -16.80 12.17
C ARG A 430 -3.27 -17.98 12.28
N ARG A 431 -4.55 -17.77 11.97
CA ARG A 431 -5.53 -18.89 11.94
C ARG A 431 -5.25 -19.87 10.82
N LEU A 432 -4.95 -19.39 9.62
CA LEU A 432 -4.56 -20.26 8.51
C LEU A 432 -3.30 -21.07 8.85
N SER A 433 -2.33 -20.45 9.52
CA SER A 433 -1.16 -21.11 10.09
C SER A 433 -1.55 -22.20 11.09
N ASN A 434 -2.44 -21.93 12.04
CA ASN A 434 -2.95 -22.90 13.02
C ASN A 434 -3.75 -24.05 12.35
N MET A 435 -4.33 -23.84 11.18
CA MET A 435 -4.96 -24.88 10.37
C MET A 435 -3.93 -25.75 9.62
N GLY A 436 -2.64 -25.51 9.81
CA GLY A 436 -1.54 -26.24 9.17
C GLY A 436 -1.27 -25.85 7.72
N LYS A 437 -1.71 -24.67 7.27
CA LYS A 437 -1.43 -24.18 5.91
C LYS A 437 0.03 -23.73 5.81
N VAL A 438 0.67 -23.96 4.66
CA VAL A 438 1.95 -23.36 4.31
C VAL A 438 1.67 -22.00 3.67
N ILE A 439 2.24 -20.94 4.24
CA ILE A 439 1.87 -19.57 3.86
C ILE A 439 3.12 -18.79 3.45
N PHE A 440 3.07 -18.22 2.24
CA PHE A 440 4.07 -17.27 1.77
C PHE A 440 3.43 -15.87 1.65
N ILE A 441 4.15 -14.85 2.12
CA ILE A 441 3.69 -13.46 2.11
C ILE A 441 4.75 -12.60 1.45
N VAL A 442 4.47 -12.11 0.26
CA VAL A 442 5.29 -11.04 -0.32
C VAL A 442 4.91 -9.74 0.33
N THR A 443 5.87 -9.05 0.93
CA THR A 443 5.59 -7.76 1.59
C THR A 443 6.83 -6.92 1.80
N HIS A 444 6.63 -5.60 1.85
CA HIS A 444 7.61 -4.59 2.25
C HIS A 444 7.31 -4.00 3.65
N ASP A 445 6.37 -4.59 4.35
CA ASP A 445 5.84 -4.10 5.62
C ASP A 445 6.56 -4.76 6.80
N PHE A 446 7.59 -4.10 7.33
CA PHE A 446 8.38 -4.57 8.46
C PHE A 446 7.53 -4.83 9.71
N GLU A 447 6.59 -3.92 10.03
CA GLU A 447 5.71 -4.05 11.18
C GLU A 447 4.83 -5.30 11.06
N PHE A 448 4.29 -5.56 9.87
CA PHE A 448 3.49 -6.74 9.59
C PHE A 448 4.30 -8.05 9.66
N VAL A 449 5.52 -8.04 9.12
CA VAL A 449 6.44 -9.18 9.20
C VAL A 449 6.75 -9.54 10.65
N CYS A 450 7.09 -8.57 11.48
CA CYS A 450 7.38 -8.78 12.90
C CYS A 450 6.19 -9.34 13.70
N ARG A 451 4.95 -9.08 13.23
CA ARG A 451 3.71 -9.56 13.86
C ARG A 451 3.25 -10.93 13.34
N THR A 452 3.70 -11.35 12.15
CA THR A 452 3.01 -12.41 11.41
C THR A 452 3.94 -13.54 10.96
N CYS A 453 5.16 -13.22 10.51
CA CYS A 453 6.05 -14.20 9.87
C CYS A 453 6.91 -14.95 10.90
N SER A 454 7.24 -16.19 10.59
CA SER A 454 8.21 -17.01 11.34
C SER A 454 9.64 -16.81 10.85
N ARG A 455 9.81 -16.56 9.56
CA ARG A 455 11.08 -16.23 8.90
C ARG A 455 10.86 -15.43 7.63
N VAL A 456 11.93 -14.91 7.07
CA VAL A 456 11.95 -14.07 5.87
C VAL A 456 12.97 -14.60 4.88
N LEU A 457 12.54 -14.80 3.64
CA LEU A 457 13.39 -15.06 2.49
C LEU A 457 13.70 -13.73 1.79
N HIS A 458 14.96 -13.42 1.63
CA HIS A 458 15.39 -12.24 0.89
C HIS A 458 15.80 -12.61 -0.53
N PHE A 459 15.26 -11.90 -1.52
CA PHE A 459 15.59 -12.04 -2.92
C PHE A 459 16.34 -10.80 -3.41
N ASP A 460 17.50 -11.03 -3.98
CA ASP A 460 18.33 -9.98 -4.55
C ASP A 460 19.13 -10.52 -5.75
N GLU A 461 19.28 -9.70 -6.80
CA GLU A 461 20.06 -10.00 -8.01
C GLU A 461 19.86 -11.40 -8.63
N GLY A 462 18.66 -11.97 -8.49
CA GLY A 462 18.31 -13.28 -9.05
C GLY A 462 18.60 -14.48 -8.13
N GLU A 463 19.03 -14.25 -6.92
CA GLU A 463 19.34 -15.24 -5.89
C GLU A 463 18.46 -15.09 -4.64
N MET A 464 18.60 -16.04 -3.72
CA MET A 464 18.03 -16.00 -2.39
C MET A 464 19.17 -16.04 -1.35
N PRO A 465 19.87 -14.91 -1.13
CA PRO A 465 21.06 -14.87 -0.30
C PRO A 465 20.77 -15.10 1.21
N ASP A 466 19.56 -14.77 1.66
CA ASP A 466 19.23 -14.82 3.08
C ASP A 466 17.91 -15.57 3.35
N ASP A 467 17.91 -16.38 4.41
CA ASP A 467 16.76 -17.02 5.05
C ASP A 467 16.86 -16.74 6.56
N VAL A 468 16.13 -15.74 7.04
CA VAL A 468 16.34 -15.13 8.36
C VAL A 468 15.12 -15.39 9.25
N PRO A 469 15.26 -16.01 10.43
CA PRO A 469 14.15 -16.17 11.36
C PRO A 469 13.69 -14.82 11.93
N VAL A 470 12.39 -14.68 12.14
CA VAL A 470 11.81 -13.47 12.76
C VAL A 470 11.88 -13.60 14.28
N THR A 471 13.07 -13.33 14.82
CA THR A 471 13.39 -13.44 16.26
C THR A 471 14.14 -12.20 16.75
N MET A 472 14.20 -12.02 18.07
CA MET A 472 14.95 -10.91 18.65
C MET A 472 16.46 -10.98 18.33
N ASP A 473 17.01 -12.18 18.28
CA ASP A 473 18.45 -12.38 17.97
C ASP A 473 18.78 -12.02 16.51
N ALA A 474 17.84 -12.24 15.60
CA ALA A 474 17.99 -11.92 14.17
C ALA A 474 17.51 -10.50 13.80
N LEU A 475 16.99 -9.74 14.76
CA LEU A 475 16.42 -8.40 14.53
C LEU A 475 17.39 -7.44 13.83
N PRO A 476 18.70 -7.38 14.14
CA PRO A 476 19.61 -6.51 13.39
C PRO A 476 19.65 -6.84 11.89
N LYS A 477 19.71 -8.13 11.54
CA LYS A 477 19.69 -8.57 10.14
C LYS A 477 18.33 -8.28 9.47
N LEU A 478 17.23 -8.50 10.17
CA LEU A 478 15.90 -8.15 9.68
C LEU A 478 15.80 -6.65 9.37
N ARG A 479 16.28 -5.79 10.26
CA ARG A 479 16.30 -4.33 10.03
C ARG A 479 17.15 -3.96 8.82
N GLU A 480 18.30 -4.60 8.62
CA GLU A 480 19.13 -4.42 7.44
C GLU A 480 18.34 -4.74 6.16
N LEU A 481 17.66 -5.90 6.09
CA LEU A 481 16.87 -6.32 4.91
C LEU A 481 15.73 -5.36 4.57
N PHE A 482 15.18 -4.67 5.58
CA PHE A 482 14.15 -3.66 5.39
C PHE A 482 14.69 -2.22 5.38
N SER A 483 16.03 -2.04 5.30
CA SER A 483 16.66 -0.71 5.32
C SER A 483 16.17 0.17 6.48
N VAL A 484 15.86 -0.44 7.63
CA VAL A 484 15.52 0.28 8.86
C VAL A 484 16.81 0.82 9.45
N SER A 485 17.15 2.08 9.12
CA SER A 485 18.40 2.72 9.56
C SER A 485 18.48 2.83 11.08
N ASP A 486 19.67 2.57 11.62
CA ASP A 486 19.99 2.93 13.00
C ASP A 486 19.99 4.46 13.12
N GLY A 487 19.05 5.01 13.89
CA GLY A 487 18.81 6.44 14.07
C GLY A 487 20.00 7.22 14.69
N LYS A 488 21.14 7.21 14.01
CA LYS A 488 22.37 7.91 14.40
C LYS A 488 22.62 9.20 13.64
N GLU A 489 21.56 9.86 13.14
CA GLU A 489 21.62 11.26 12.76
C GLU A 489 20.46 12.00 13.45
N ARG A 490 20.65 12.24 14.74
CA ARG A 490 19.86 13.19 15.52
C ARG A 490 20.69 14.43 15.81
#